data_927b1d4dc48ea0a388b2d54ec50bb8b2
#
_entry.id   927b1d4dc48ea0a388b2d54ec50bb8b2
#
_cell.length_a   1.000
_cell.length_b   1.000
_cell.length_c   1.000
_cell.angle_alpha   90.00
_cell.angle_beta   90.00
_cell.angle_gamma   90.00
#
_symmetry.space_group_name_H-M   'P 1'
#
loop_
_entity.id
_entity.type
_entity.pdbx_description
1 polymer ?
#
loop_
_entity_poly.entity_id
_entity_poly.type
_entity_poly.pdbx_seq_one_letter_code
_entity_poly.pdbx_strand_id
1 'polypeptide(L)'
;MSKKKNKRSKRSEVINEIFEGEPISVADSKDSEFDSNAEIIKTNINSSNKGKAVTIFGAFLTIFAVIGFITSILFGYRFIKDFSTGASSKKDLLSVIYPLVMIDATEFSDISELSSDQIISSSIWSILMSPEELEKYDATMDVINVPATDVEKYASHLFGDNVPELEHTNVGAGEFLFYYVASTNSYNVSSNPIIFNYVPDIKSVDIDDEIYTLEVDYVVETPEWRNLNKGFEKQVAKTVEFKLHKSNDLYIIQSLKVLNINSLN
;
A
#
# COMPACT_ATOMS: atom_id res chain seq x y z
N MET A 1 -47.79 20.72 2.45
CA MET A 1 -47.19 21.73 1.54
C MET A 1 -46.10 22.49 2.26
N SER A 2 -44.93 22.58 1.59
CA SER A 2 -43.86 23.58 1.79
C SER A 2 -43.03 23.56 3.07
N LYS A 3 -41.79 23.19 2.94
CA LYS A 3 -40.48 23.89 2.96
C LYS A 3 -39.33 22.95 3.28
N LYS A 4 -38.78 22.34 2.24
CA LYS A 4 -37.45 21.75 2.29
C LYS A 4 -36.67 22.24 1.05
N LYS A 5 -36.19 23.50 1.10
CA LYS A 5 -35.21 24.06 0.16
C LYS A 5 -34.51 25.19 0.89
N ASN A 6 -33.33 24.94 1.40
CA ASN A 6 -32.19 25.86 1.53
C ASN A 6 -31.14 25.36 2.51
N LYS A 7 -30.37 24.37 2.11
CA LYS A 7 -29.15 24.02 2.84
C LYS A 7 -27.97 23.60 1.93
N ARG A 8 -28.09 23.82 0.61
CA ARG A 8 -27.04 23.50 -0.37
C ARG A 8 -26.24 24.68 -0.92
N SER A 9 -26.64 25.92 -0.57
CA SER A 9 -26.02 27.14 -1.11
C SER A 9 -24.91 27.75 -0.25
N LYS A 10 -24.71 27.31 1.00
CA LYS A 10 -23.68 27.89 1.88
C LYS A 10 -22.33 27.14 1.92
N ARG A 11 -22.19 26.03 1.18
CA ARG A 11 -20.95 25.26 1.19
C ARG A 11 -20.02 25.52 0.01
N SER A 12 -20.50 26.26 -1.00
CA SER A 12 -19.69 26.66 -2.17
C SER A 12 -19.05 28.06 -2.04
N GLU A 13 -19.51 28.89 -1.11
CA GLU A 13 -18.90 30.22 -0.90
C GLU A 13 -17.64 30.20 -0.01
N VAL A 14 -17.48 29.21 0.86
CA VAL A 14 -16.32 29.15 1.78
C VAL A 14 -15.06 28.61 1.11
N ILE A 15 -15.17 27.98 -0.06
CA ILE A 15 -14.00 27.38 -0.76
C ILE A 15 -13.32 28.39 -1.70
N ASN A 16 -13.99 29.44 -2.11
CA ASN A 16 -13.41 30.45 -3.01
C ASN A 16 -12.62 31.57 -2.31
N GLU A 17 -12.72 31.70 -1.00
CA GLU A 17 -11.97 32.74 -0.25
C GLU A 17 -10.53 32.34 0.13
N ILE A 18 -10.09 31.12 -0.15
CA ILE A 18 -8.76 30.64 0.24
C ILE A 18 -7.72 30.73 -0.91
N PHE A 19 -8.14 31.12 -2.13
CA PHE A 19 -7.27 31.12 -3.31
C PHE A 19 -6.96 32.50 -3.93
N GLU A 20 -7.29 33.61 -3.29
CA GLU A 20 -6.85 34.93 -3.71
C GLU A 20 -5.68 35.41 -2.82
N GLY A 21 -4.49 34.92 -3.11
CA GLY A 21 -3.23 35.48 -2.63
C GLY A 21 -2.80 36.59 -3.57
N GLU A 22 -2.65 37.81 -3.04
CA GLU A 22 -2.18 39.00 -3.75
C GLU A 22 -0.80 38.80 -4.40
N PRO A 23 -0.53 39.45 -5.55
CA PRO A 23 0.79 39.38 -6.20
C PRO A 23 1.82 40.23 -5.45
N ILE A 24 2.93 39.60 -5.09
CA ILE A 24 4.09 40.27 -4.48
C ILE A 24 4.69 41.21 -5.50
N SER A 25 4.66 42.50 -5.20
CA SER A 25 5.33 43.55 -5.95
C SER A 25 6.84 43.45 -5.78
N VAL A 26 7.54 43.27 -6.90
CA VAL A 26 9.00 43.41 -6.97
C VAL A 26 9.36 44.88 -6.84
N ALA A 27 9.99 45.26 -5.75
CA ALA A 27 10.54 46.59 -5.54
C ALA A 27 11.90 46.68 -6.24
N ASP A 28 11.96 47.64 -7.15
CA ASP A 28 13.14 48.17 -7.79
C ASP A 28 14.18 48.64 -6.74
N SER A 29 15.39 48.10 -6.75
CA SER A 29 16.49 48.64 -5.99
C SER A 29 17.59 49.08 -6.93
N LYS A 30 17.77 50.38 -6.91
CA LYS A 30 18.71 51.22 -7.60
C LYS A 30 20.18 50.80 -7.44
N ASP A 31 20.89 51.08 -8.52
CA ASP A 31 22.33 51.19 -8.69
C ASP A 31 23.08 51.68 -7.45
N SER A 32 24.13 50.99 -7.07
CA SER A 32 25.25 51.52 -6.32
C SER A 32 26.53 51.17 -7.07
N GLU A 33 27.17 52.25 -7.60
CA GLU A 33 28.52 52.25 -8.12
C GLU A 33 29.49 51.58 -7.16
N PHE A 34 30.24 50.60 -7.61
CA PHE A 34 31.38 50.04 -6.90
C PHE A 34 32.67 50.49 -7.57
N ASP A 35 33.35 51.33 -6.83
CA ASP A 35 34.60 52.00 -7.16
C ASP A 35 35.73 51.00 -7.49
N SER A 36 36.40 51.25 -8.62
CA SER A 36 37.52 50.49 -9.11
C SER A 36 38.84 50.95 -8.48
N ASN A 37 39.31 50.23 -7.48
CA ASN A 37 40.70 50.27 -7.07
C ASN A 37 41.19 48.86 -6.70
N ALA A 38 41.49 48.05 -7.70
CA ALA A 38 42.20 46.80 -7.53
C ALA A 38 43.67 47.00 -7.87
N GLU A 39 44.49 47.16 -6.85
CA GLU A 39 45.94 47.10 -6.93
C GLU A 39 46.41 45.78 -7.54
N ILE A 40 47.17 45.91 -8.66
CA ILE A 40 47.76 44.77 -9.37
C ILE A 40 48.96 44.25 -8.55
N ILE A 41 48.72 43.25 -7.72
CA ILE A 41 49.78 42.42 -7.15
C ILE A 41 50.23 41.42 -8.22
N LYS A 42 51.32 41.72 -8.90
CA LYS A 42 52.02 40.76 -9.77
C LYS A 42 52.73 39.72 -8.89
N THR A 43 52.04 38.66 -8.56
CA THR A 43 52.68 37.46 -8.03
C THR A 43 53.18 36.60 -9.17
N ASN A 44 54.50 36.55 -9.28
CA ASN A 44 55.23 35.68 -10.20
C ASN A 44 55.06 34.21 -9.75
N ILE A 45 54.09 33.50 -10.31
CA ILE A 45 53.82 32.10 -9.96
C ILE A 45 54.48 31.22 -11.02
N ASN A 46 55.50 30.51 -10.60
CA ASN A 46 56.26 29.50 -11.31
C ASN A 46 55.35 28.49 -12.02
N SER A 47 55.35 28.49 -13.37
CA SER A 47 54.40 27.83 -14.25
C SER A 47 54.74 26.36 -14.58
N SER A 48 55.25 25.55 -13.66
CA SER A 48 55.66 24.18 -14.00
C SER A 48 54.83 23.03 -13.38
N ASN A 49 54.04 23.29 -12.34
CA ASN A 49 53.30 22.19 -11.68
C ASN A 49 51.77 22.30 -11.73
N LYS A 50 51.24 23.39 -12.31
CA LYS A 50 49.77 23.61 -12.35
C LYS A 50 49.04 22.69 -13.35
N GLY A 51 49.68 22.28 -14.45
CA GLY A 51 49.04 21.41 -15.43
C GLY A 51 48.68 20.02 -14.90
N LYS A 52 49.59 19.40 -14.13
CA LYS A 52 49.36 18.05 -13.57
C LYS A 52 48.29 18.02 -12.49
N ALA A 53 48.22 19.06 -11.64
CA ALA A 53 47.19 19.13 -10.58
C ALA A 53 45.79 19.34 -11.15
N VAL A 54 45.65 20.16 -12.19
CA VAL A 54 44.37 20.42 -12.88
C VAL A 54 43.89 19.15 -13.62
N THR A 55 44.82 18.40 -14.24
CA THR A 55 44.45 17.12 -14.89
C THR A 55 44.02 16.05 -13.89
N ILE A 56 44.69 15.95 -12.75
CA ILE A 56 44.32 14.98 -11.70
C ILE A 56 42.95 15.37 -11.11
N PHE A 57 42.70 16.66 -10.84
CA PHE A 57 41.42 17.14 -10.31
C PHE A 57 40.29 16.94 -11.33
N GLY A 58 40.53 17.17 -12.62
CA GLY A 58 39.59 16.86 -13.70
C GLY A 58 39.24 15.37 -13.79
N ALA A 59 40.23 14.48 -13.62
CA ALA A 59 40.02 13.05 -13.62
C ALA A 59 39.17 12.58 -12.41
N PHE A 60 39.38 13.15 -11.24
CA PHE A 60 38.52 12.89 -10.05
C PHE A 60 37.09 13.35 -10.31
N LEU A 61 36.86 14.54 -10.82
CA LEU A 61 35.52 15.04 -11.14
C LEU A 61 34.79 14.16 -12.15
N THR A 62 35.47 13.65 -13.17
CA THR A 62 34.86 12.74 -14.15
C THR A 62 34.48 11.42 -13.55
N ILE A 63 35.30 10.84 -12.65
CA ILE A 63 34.98 9.62 -11.93
C ILE A 63 33.74 9.83 -11.04
N PHE A 64 33.69 10.91 -10.27
CA PHE A 64 32.51 11.24 -9.45
C PHE A 64 31.25 11.49 -10.28
N ALA A 65 31.37 12.12 -11.44
CA ALA A 65 30.27 12.35 -12.38
C ALA A 65 29.73 11.01 -12.90
N VAL A 66 30.59 10.07 -13.25
CA VAL A 66 30.17 8.73 -13.70
C VAL A 66 29.50 7.94 -12.56
N ILE A 67 30.08 7.95 -11.37
CA ILE A 67 29.48 7.31 -10.20
C ILE A 67 28.12 7.94 -9.88
N GLY A 68 28.04 9.28 -9.84
CA GLY A 68 26.81 10.03 -9.63
C GLY A 68 25.74 9.73 -10.69
N PHE A 69 26.13 9.58 -11.96
CA PHE A 69 25.23 9.22 -13.03
C PHE A 69 24.69 7.79 -12.89
N ILE A 70 25.56 6.82 -12.57
CA ILE A 70 25.15 5.44 -12.35
C ILE A 70 24.21 5.34 -11.11
N THR A 71 24.56 6.01 -10.00
CA THR A 71 23.70 6.04 -8.82
C THR A 71 22.37 6.74 -9.08
N SER A 72 22.37 7.82 -9.88
CA SER A 72 21.12 8.50 -10.28
C SER A 72 20.24 7.63 -11.17
N ILE A 73 20.81 6.83 -12.07
CA ILE A 73 20.05 5.87 -12.89
C ILE A 73 19.46 4.79 -12.00
N LEU A 74 20.24 4.20 -11.09
CA LEU A 74 19.75 3.14 -10.19
C LEU A 74 18.70 3.67 -9.22
N PHE A 75 18.88 4.89 -8.70
CA PHE A 75 17.91 5.53 -7.82
C PHE A 75 16.65 5.97 -8.59
N GLY A 76 16.84 6.54 -9.79
CA GLY A 76 15.73 6.91 -10.68
C GLY A 76 14.92 5.72 -11.15
N TYR A 77 15.57 4.58 -11.45
CA TYR A 77 14.89 3.34 -11.81
C TYR A 77 14.03 2.82 -10.66
N ARG A 78 14.55 2.81 -9.42
CA ARG A 78 13.76 2.45 -8.22
C ARG A 78 12.60 3.42 -8.00
N PHE A 79 12.87 4.74 -8.11
CA PHE A 79 11.84 5.76 -7.94
C PHE A 79 10.73 5.69 -8.99
N ILE A 80 11.07 5.38 -10.26
CA ILE A 80 10.09 5.19 -11.34
C ILE A 80 9.33 3.90 -11.13
N LYS A 81 9.96 2.83 -10.63
CA LYS A 81 9.30 1.56 -10.30
C LYS A 81 8.27 1.78 -9.18
N ASP A 82 8.63 2.50 -8.12
CA ASP A 82 7.71 2.85 -7.02
C ASP A 82 6.57 3.78 -7.46
N PHE A 83 6.84 4.71 -8.40
CA PHE A 83 5.83 5.62 -8.93
C PHE A 83 4.94 4.99 -10.01
N SER A 84 5.43 3.98 -10.73
CA SER A 84 4.68 3.23 -11.75
C SER A 84 3.64 2.28 -11.14
N THR A 85 3.75 1.95 -9.84
CA THR A 85 2.70 1.24 -9.12
C THR A 85 1.61 2.26 -8.78
N GLY A 86 0.77 2.61 -9.77
CA GLY A 86 -0.28 3.61 -9.64
C GLY A 86 -1.25 3.28 -8.49
N ALA A 87 -1.95 4.28 -7.99
CA ALA A 87 -2.92 4.15 -6.90
C ALA A 87 -3.98 3.05 -7.14
N SER A 88 -4.32 2.75 -8.40
CA SER A 88 -5.17 1.64 -8.81
C SER A 88 -4.52 0.29 -8.46
N SER A 89 -3.25 0.09 -8.83
CA SER A 89 -2.52 -1.15 -8.55
C SER A 89 -2.35 -1.41 -7.04
N LYS A 90 -2.11 -0.36 -6.22
CA LYS A 90 -2.01 -0.51 -4.76
C LYS A 90 -3.35 -0.95 -4.15
N LYS A 91 -4.48 -0.43 -4.65
CA LYS A 91 -5.81 -0.84 -4.20
C LYS A 91 -6.08 -2.31 -4.54
N ASP A 92 -5.70 -2.74 -5.74
CA ASP A 92 -5.88 -4.12 -6.18
C ASP A 92 -5.03 -5.08 -5.35
N LEU A 93 -3.76 -4.73 -5.09
CA LEU A 93 -2.88 -5.50 -4.20
C LEU A 93 -3.45 -5.62 -2.78
N LEU A 94 -3.96 -4.51 -2.22
CA LEU A 94 -4.61 -4.52 -0.91
C LEU A 94 -5.83 -5.43 -0.88
N SER A 95 -6.69 -5.40 -1.89
CA SER A 95 -7.90 -6.24 -1.93
C SER A 95 -7.60 -7.73 -1.91
N VAL A 96 -6.45 -8.14 -2.47
CA VAL A 96 -6.02 -9.53 -2.52
C VAL A 96 -5.40 -10.00 -1.19
N ILE A 97 -4.56 -9.17 -0.56
CA ILE A 97 -3.87 -9.58 0.68
C ILE A 97 -4.72 -9.39 1.93
N TYR A 98 -5.68 -8.47 1.90
CA TYR A 98 -6.47 -8.09 3.09
C TYR A 98 -7.20 -9.27 3.73
N PRO A 99 -7.85 -10.18 3.00
CA PRO A 99 -8.49 -11.36 3.58
C PRO A 99 -7.56 -12.20 4.47
N LEU A 100 -6.29 -12.38 4.06
CA LEU A 100 -5.31 -13.13 4.85
C LEU A 100 -4.83 -12.34 6.09
N VAL A 101 -4.72 -11.03 5.96
CA VAL A 101 -4.37 -10.14 7.09
C VAL A 101 -5.46 -10.19 8.17
N MET A 102 -6.73 -10.20 7.76
CA MET A 102 -7.87 -10.23 8.68
C MET A 102 -7.94 -11.51 9.52
N ILE A 103 -7.66 -12.65 8.92
CA ILE A 103 -7.66 -13.94 9.60
C ILE A 103 -6.34 -14.21 10.33
N ASP A 104 -5.38 -13.30 10.23
CA ASP A 104 -4.02 -13.49 10.77
C ASP A 104 -3.40 -14.82 10.29
N ALA A 105 -3.44 -15.04 8.97
CA ALA A 105 -3.00 -16.29 8.36
C ALA A 105 -1.59 -16.66 8.79
N THR A 106 -1.35 -17.96 8.96
CA THR A 106 -0.02 -18.50 9.24
C THR A 106 0.90 -18.33 8.04
N GLU A 107 2.21 -18.27 8.28
CA GLU A 107 3.18 -18.25 7.18
C GLU A 107 3.12 -19.57 6.39
N PHE A 108 3.34 -19.45 5.08
CA PHE A 108 3.38 -20.58 4.15
C PHE A 108 4.28 -20.25 2.95
N SER A 109 4.89 -21.26 2.39
CA SER A 109 5.70 -21.20 1.16
C SER A 109 4.98 -21.84 -0.02
N ASP A 110 4.00 -22.70 0.25
CA ASP A 110 3.14 -23.37 -0.71
C ASP A 110 1.71 -23.44 -0.16
N ILE A 111 0.70 -23.33 -1.03
CA ILE A 111 -0.70 -23.33 -0.64
C ILE A 111 -1.13 -24.59 0.14
N SER A 112 -0.48 -25.71 -0.09
CA SER A 112 -0.75 -26.97 0.63
C SER A 112 -0.40 -26.93 2.12
N GLU A 113 0.36 -25.92 2.57
CA GLU A 113 0.68 -25.69 3.98
C GLU A 113 -0.45 -24.98 4.72
N LEU A 114 -1.38 -24.32 4.00
CA LEU A 114 -2.57 -23.70 4.60
C LEU A 114 -3.66 -24.75 4.87
N SER A 115 -4.32 -24.61 6.03
CA SER A 115 -5.48 -25.44 6.33
C SER A 115 -6.70 -25.03 5.49
N SER A 116 -7.62 -25.99 5.27
CA SER A 116 -8.91 -25.68 4.62
C SER A 116 -9.66 -24.54 5.33
N ASP A 117 -9.59 -24.46 6.67
CA ASP A 117 -10.17 -23.36 7.45
C ASP A 117 -9.63 -21.99 7.04
N GLN A 118 -8.32 -21.85 6.87
CA GLN A 118 -7.70 -20.58 6.47
C GLN A 118 -8.02 -20.21 5.02
N ILE A 119 -8.04 -21.21 4.11
CA ILE A 119 -8.37 -20.98 2.70
C ILE A 119 -9.84 -20.56 2.58
N ILE A 120 -10.76 -21.29 3.22
CA ILE A 120 -12.19 -20.99 3.21
C ILE A 120 -12.48 -19.63 3.84
N SER A 121 -11.91 -19.36 5.02
CA SER A 121 -12.11 -18.11 5.74
C SER A 121 -11.63 -16.91 4.91
N SER A 122 -10.44 -16.98 4.31
CA SER A 122 -9.93 -15.90 3.45
C SER A 122 -10.78 -15.72 2.18
N SER A 123 -11.30 -16.79 1.61
CA SER A 123 -12.18 -16.74 0.44
C SER A 123 -13.53 -16.08 0.77
N ILE A 124 -14.13 -16.41 1.91
CA ILE A 124 -15.36 -15.76 2.39
C ILE A 124 -15.10 -14.27 2.66
N TRP A 125 -14.00 -13.92 3.30
CA TRP A 125 -13.63 -12.52 3.51
C TRP A 125 -13.42 -11.77 2.20
N SER A 126 -12.84 -12.40 1.18
CA SER A 126 -12.69 -11.78 -0.14
C SER A 126 -14.03 -11.43 -0.77
N ILE A 127 -15.05 -12.29 -0.60
CA ILE A 127 -16.44 -12.03 -1.04
C ILE A 127 -17.03 -10.86 -0.25
N LEU A 128 -16.92 -10.90 1.09
CA LEU A 128 -17.49 -9.88 1.98
C LEU A 128 -16.91 -8.47 1.75
N MET A 129 -15.66 -8.39 1.34
CA MET A 129 -14.97 -7.13 1.05
C MET A 129 -15.25 -6.56 -0.33
N SER A 130 -15.95 -7.31 -1.19
CA SER A 130 -16.34 -6.86 -2.53
C SER A 130 -17.83 -6.48 -2.54
N PRO A 131 -18.20 -5.17 -2.56
CA PRO A 131 -19.59 -4.75 -2.62
C PRO A 131 -20.35 -5.31 -3.81
N GLU A 132 -19.68 -5.42 -4.98
CA GLU A 132 -20.26 -5.95 -6.21
C GLU A 132 -20.60 -7.45 -6.10
N GLU A 133 -19.83 -8.21 -5.32
CA GLU A 133 -20.09 -9.61 -5.06
C GLU A 133 -21.20 -9.79 -4.02
N LEU A 134 -21.21 -8.95 -2.98
CA LEU A 134 -22.26 -8.98 -1.95
C LEU A 134 -23.67 -8.75 -2.53
N GLU A 135 -23.79 -7.90 -3.54
CA GLU A 135 -25.06 -7.63 -4.21
C GLU A 135 -25.67 -8.88 -4.90
N LYS A 136 -24.88 -9.95 -5.10
CA LYS A 136 -25.37 -11.21 -5.71
C LYS A 136 -26.11 -12.10 -4.71
N TYR A 137 -25.96 -11.82 -3.42
CA TYR A 137 -26.55 -12.64 -2.36
C TYR A 137 -27.68 -11.90 -1.67
N ASP A 138 -28.84 -12.55 -1.56
CA ASP A 138 -29.97 -12.02 -0.79
C ASP A 138 -29.68 -12.09 0.69
N ALA A 139 -29.71 -10.93 1.36
CA ALA A 139 -29.55 -10.85 2.80
C ALA A 139 -30.91 -11.04 3.51
N THR A 140 -30.97 -11.98 4.45
CA THR A 140 -32.12 -12.18 5.32
C THR A 140 -31.68 -11.98 6.79
N MET A 141 -32.20 -10.97 7.47
CA MET A 141 -31.82 -10.64 8.85
C MET A 141 -30.32 -10.49 9.04
N ASP A 142 -29.67 -9.74 8.14
CA ASP A 142 -28.21 -9.49 8.12
C ASP A 142 -27.35 -10.77 7.94
N VAL A 143 -27.94 -11.85 7.45
CA VAL A 143 -27.24 -13.09 7.10
C VAL A 143 -27.38 -13.33 5.60
N ILE A 144 -26.27 -13.59 4.96
CA ILE A 144 -26.20 -14.04 3.56
C ILE A 144 -25.82 -15.52 3.50
N ASN A 145 -26.31 -16.19 2.46
CA ASN A 145 -25.98 -17.58 2.15
C ASN A 145 -24.96 -17.61 1.01
N VAL A 146 -23.73 -17.96 1.29
CA VAL A 146 -22.64 -18.06 0.31
C VAL A 146 -22.48 -19.52 -0.09
N PRO A 147 -22.76 -19.93 -1.34
CA PRO A 147 -22.54 -21.30 -1.82
C PRO A 147 -21.08 -21.72 -1.66
N ALA A 148 -20.84 -22.98 -1.30
CA ALA A 148 -19.49 -23.53 -1.20
C ALA A 148 -18.73 -23.44 -2.53
N THR A 149 -19.41 -23.58 -3.65
CA THR A 149 -18.85 -23.40 -4.99
C THR A 149 -18.33 -22.00 -5.26
N ASP A 150 -18.96 -20.97 -4.67
CA ASP A 150 -18.47 -19.60 -4.76
C ASP A 150 -17.23 -19.42 -3.89
N VAL A 151 -17.21 -20.03 -2.70
CA VAL A 151 -16.02 -20.05 -1.83
C VAL A 151 -14.84 -20.70 -2.53
N GLU A 152 -15.02 -21.87 -3.19
CA GLU A 152 -14.01 -22.57 -3.97
C GLU A 152 -13.50 -21.70 -5.14
N LYS A 153 -14.41 -21.01 -5.82
CA LYS A 153 -14.06 -20.07 -6.89
C LYS A 153 -13.18 -18.95 -6.38
N TYR A 154 -13.52 -18.36 -5.23
CA TYR A 154 -12.71 -17.30 -4.63
C TYR A 154 -11.38 -17.81 -4.06
N ALA A 155 -11.33 -19.06 -3.59
CA ALA A 155 -10.07 -19.72 -3.27
C ALA A 155 -9.15 -19.78 -4.51
N SER A 156 -9.69 -20.17 -5.66
CA SER A 156 -8.92 -20.18 -6.91
C SER A 156 -8.52 -18.75 -7.36
N HIS A 157 -9.33 -17.73 -7.11
CA HIS A 157 -8.97 -16.34 -7.40
C HIS A 157 -7.82 -15.83 -6.53
N LEU A 158 -7.76 -16.25 -5.26
CA LEU A 158 -6.71 -15.82 -4.33
C LEU A 158 -5.41 -16.62 -4.50
N PHE A 159 -5.51 -17.94 -4.71
CA PHE A 159 -4.39 -18.87 -4.64
C PHE A 159 -4.08 -19.60 -5.95
N GLY A 160 -4.86 -19.36 -7.01
CA GLY A 160 -4.70 -20.03 -8.31
C GLY A 160 -5.34 -21.41 -8.38
N ASP A 161 -5.02 -22.16 -9.44
CA ASP A 161 -5.66 -23.44 -9.74
C ASP A 161 -5.20 -24.63 -8.87
N ASN A 162 -4.12 -24.44 -8.08
CA ASN A 162 -3.52 -25.51 -7.27
C ASN A 162 -4.10 -25.58 -5.84
N VAL A 163 -5.27 -25.00 -5.60
CA VAL A 163 -5.95 -25.09 -4.30
C VAL A 163 -6.26 -26.57 -4.01
N PRO A 164 -5.88 -27.09 -2.82
CA PRO A 164 -6.22 -28.47 -2.44
C PRO A 164 -7.75 -28.63 -2.30
N GLU A 165 -8.22 -29.88 -2.30
CA GLU A 165 -9.61 -30.18 -1.97
C GLU A 165 -9.97 -29.64 -0.58
N LEU A 166 -11.03 -28.82 -0.50
CA LEU A 166 -11.42 -28.13 0.72
C LEU A 166 -12.36 -28.97 1.56
N GLU A 167 -12.03 -29.10 2.84
CA GLU A 167 -12.93 -29.74 3.81
C GLU A 167 -13.93 -28.69 4.34
N HIS A 168 -15.17 -28.72 3.82
CA HIS A 168 -16.22 -27.78 4.22
C HIS A 168 -16.78 -28.11 5.60
N THR A 169 -16.44 -27.27 6.56
CA THR A 169 -16.93 -27.31 7.95
C THR A 169 -17.19 -25.88 8.44
N ASN A 170 -17.63 -25.71 9.69
CA ASN A 170 -17.64 -24.40 10.32
C ASN A 170 -16.21 -23.87 10.42
N VAL A 171 -15.93 -22.67 9.92
CA VAL A 171 -14.60 -22.08 9.86
C VAL A 171 -14.56 -20.70 10.53
N GLY A 172 -13.36 -20.27 10.93
CA GLY A 172 -13.15 -19.02 11.63
C GLY A 172 -13.22 -19.17 13.16
N ALA A 173 -13.21 -18.05 13.90
CA ALA A 173 -13.20 -18.04 15.35
C ALA A 173 -14.00 -16.87 15.93
N GLY A 174 -14.62 -17.10 17.10
CA GLY A 174 -15.33 -16.07 17.85
C GLY A 174 -16.51 -15.47 17.07
N GLU A 175 -16.50 -14.15 16.92
CA GLU A 175 -17.55 -13.41 16.18
C GLU A 175 -17.45 -13.58 14.66
N PHE A 176 -16.35 -14.15 14.16
CA PHE A 176 -16.07 -14.42 12.74
C PHE A 176 -16.29 -15.89 12.38
N LEU A 177 -17.16 -16.58 13.10
CA LEU A 177 -17.50 -17.95 12.80
C LEU A 177 -18.48 -18.00 11.62
N PHE A 178 -18.06 -18.64 10.54
CA PHE A 178 -18.90 -18.92 9.39
C PHE A 178 -19.47 -20.33 9.51
N TYR A 179 -20.79 -20.42 9.54
CA TYR A 179 -21.50 -21.69 9.75
C TYR A 179 -21.76 -22.39 8.43
N TYR A 180 -21.18 -23.57 8.27
CA TYR A 180 -21.45 -24.42 7.12
C TYR A 180 -22.76 -25.18 7.27
N VAL A 181 -23.61 -25.09 6.28
CA VAL A 181 -24.90 -25.78 6.22
C VAL A 181 -24.84 -26.88 5.16
N ALA A 182 -24.56 -28.12 5.56
CA ALA A 182 -24.37 -29.25 4.65
C ALA A 182 -25.58 -29.54 3.74
N SER A 183 -26.81 -29.29 4.23
CA SER A 183 -28.03 -29.54 3.43
C SER A 183 -28.17 -28.62 2.22
N THR A 184 -27.59 -27.43 2.25
CA THR A 184 -27.61 -26.44 1.16
C THR A 184 -26.24 -26.25 0.53
N ASN A 185 -25.23 -26.95 1.03
CA ASN A 185 -23.83 -26.80 0.63
C ASN A 185 -23.40 -25.30 0.58
N SER A 186 -23.61 -24.60 1.69
CA SER A 186 -23.38 -23.15 1.76
C SER A 186 -22.96 -22.68 3.15
N TYR A 187 -22.42 -21.49 3.22
CA TYR A 187 -22.04 -20.82 4.46
C TYR A 187 -23.04 -19.72 4.82
N ASN A 188 -23.49 -19.73 6.08
CA ASN A 188 -24.21 -18.60 6.68
C ASN A 188 -23.21 -17.60 7.20
N VAL A 189 -23.23 -16.40 6.66
CA VAL A 189 -22.26 -15.34 6.90
C VAL A 189 -22.99 -14.06 7.26
N SER A 190 -22.50 -13.33 8.28
CA SER A 190 -23.02 -11.99 8.55
C SER A 190 -22.68 -11.04 7.37
N SER A 191 -23.68 -10.32 6.88
CA SER A 191 -23.47 -9.31 5.82
C SER A 191 -22.78 -8.04 6.31
N ASN A 192 -22.66 -7.87 7.64
CA ASN A 192 -22.05 -6.69 8.26
C ASN A 192 -21.09 -7.09 9.39
N PRO A 193 -19.94 -7.67 9.05
CA PRO A 193 -18.93 -8.04 10.03
C PRO A 193 -18.30 -6.78 10.63
N ILE A 194 -18.14 -6.73 11.95
CA ILE A 194 -17.87 -5.46 12.66
C ILE A 194 -16.41 -5.25 13.06
N ILE A 195 -15.54 -6.25 13.11
CA ILE A 195 -14.21 -6.10 13.74
C ILE A 195 -13.10 -6.73 12.91
N PHE A 196 -12.02 -5.96 12.75
CA PHE A 196 -10.76 -6.41 12.17
C PHE A 196 -9.69 -6.42 13.26
N ASN A 197 -8.89 -7.48 13.35
CA ASN A 197 -7.74 -7.49 14.24
C ASN A 197 -6.63 -6.59 13.70
N TYR A 198 -6.42 -6.64 12.39
CA TYR A 198 -5.35 -5.93 11.71
C TYR A 198 -5.83 -5.31 10.39
N VAL A 199 -5.20 -4.20 10.05
CA VAL A 199 -5.34 -3.52 8.77
C VAL A 199 -3.98 -3.59 8.05
N PRO A 200 -3.92 -4.03 6.78
CA PRO A 200 -2.67 -4.05 6.04
C PRO A 200 -2.21 -2.64 5.64
N ASP A 201 -0.92 -2.37 5.85
CA ASP A 201 -0.26 -1.21 5.28
C ASP A 201 0.95 -1.64 4.46
N ILE A 202 0.86 -1.46 3.15
CA ILE A 202 1.95 -1.82 2.24
C ILE A 202 3.05 -0.76 2.34
N LYS A 203 4.21 -1.17 2.85
CA LYS A 203 5.42 -0.34 3.00
C LYS A 203 6.20 -0.24 1.70
N SER A 204 6.40 -1.38 1.04
CA SER A 204 7.13 -1.44 -0.22
C SER A 204 6.55 -2.51 -1.14
N VAL A 205 6.74 -2.30 -2.44
CA VAL A 205 6.41 -3.25 -3.50
C VAL A 205 7.64 -3.37 -4.37
N ASP A 206 8.20 -4.56 -4.48
CA ASP A 206 9.23 -4.89 -5.47
C ASP A 206 8.62 -5.76 -6.56
N ILE A 207 8.91 -5.41 -7.82
CA ILE A 207 8.32 -6.07 -8.98
C ILE A 207 9.46 -6.64 -9.82
N ASP A 208 9.44 -7.96 -10.00
CA ASP A 208 10.36 -8.69 -10.86
C ASP A 208 9.53 -9.52 -11.84
N ASP A 209 9.44 -9.04 -13.08
CA ASP A 209 8.53 -9.54 -14.11
C ASP A 209 7.07 -9.60 -13.62
N GLU A 210 6.52 -10.79 -13.45
CA GLU A 210 5.15 -11.06 -12.99
C GLU A 210 5.08 -11.32 -11.47
N ILE A 211 6.21 -11.29 -10.77
CA ILE A 211 6.28 -11.52 -9.33
C ILE A 211 6.30 -10.19 -8.58
N TYR A 212 5.36 -10.03 -7.67
CA TYR A 212 5.21 -8.88 -6.79
C TYR A 212 5.58 -9.29 -5.36
N THR A 213 6.64 -8.71 -4.81
CA THR A 213 7.05 -8.92 -3.42
C THR A 213 6.63 -7.70 -2.61
N LEU A 214 5.72 -7.89 -1.65
CA LEU A 214 5.16 -6.83 -0.82
C LEU A 214 5.71 -6.95 0.59
N GLU A 215 6.24 -5.87 1.15
CA GLU A 215 6.45 -5.74 2.59
C GLU A 215 5.22 -5.05 3.20
N VAL A 216 4.55 -5.72 4.13
CA VAL A 216 3.26 -5.29 4.69
C VAL A 216 3.31 -5.27 6.21
N ASP A 217 2.95 -4.13 6.78
CA ASP A 217 2.74 -4.00 8.22
C ASP A 217 1.30 -4.40 8.58
N TYR A 218 1.16 -5.26 9.57
CA TYR A 218 -0.11 -5.55 10.23
C TYR A 218 -0.34 -4.51 11.31
N VAL A 219 -1.20 -3.56 11.00
CA VAL A 219 -1.51 -2.44 11.89
C VAL A 219 -2.68 -2.81 12.76
N VAL A 220 -2.53 -2.66 14.07
CA VAL A 220 -3.64 -2.84 15.01
C VAL A 220 -4.68 -1.76 14.75
N GLU A 221 -5.91 -2.17 14.48
CA GLU A 221 -7.00 -1.21 14.32
C GLU A 221 -7.29 -0.53 15.65
N THR A 222 -7.24 0.79 15.64
CA THR A 222 -7.58 1.59 16.83
C THR A 222 -8.93 2.24 16.60
N PRO A 223 -9.86 2.14 17.57
CA PRO A 223 -11.15 2.81 17.47
C PRO A 223 -11.01 4.30 17.18
N GLU A 224 -11.91 4.87 16.37
CA GLU A 224 -11.86 6.28 15.95
C GLU A 224 -11.76 7.26 17.12
N TRP A 225 -12.42 6.96 18.28
CA TRP A 225 -12.35 7.82 19.46
C TRP A 225 -10.94 7.90 20.08
N ARG A 226 -10.07 6.93 19.81
CA ARG A 226 -8.68 6.92 20.27
C ARG A 226 -7.79 7.76 19.35
N ASN A 227 -8.14 7.86 18.07
CA ASN A 227 -7.43 8.66 17.07
C ASN A 227 -7.63 10.19 17.21
N LEU A 228 -8.58 10.64 18.05
CA LEU A 228 -8.83 12.05 18.31
C LEU A 228 -7.69 12.73 19.11
N ASN A 229 -6.84 11.96 19.76
CA ASN A 229 -5.66 12.47 20.44
C ASN A 229 -4.51 12.61 19.43
N LYS A 230 -4.17 13.85 19.06
CA LYS A 230 -3.01 14.16 18.23
C LYS A 230 -1.75 13.58 18.87
N GLY A 231 -1.17 12.54 18.25
CA GLY A 231 0.06 11.88 18.72
C GLY A 231 -0.05 10.37 18.91
N PHE A 232 -1.16 9.74 18.47
CA PHE A 232 -1.25 8.28 18.50
C PHE A 232 -0.36 7.69 17.40
N GLU A 233 0.72 7.04 17.81
CA GLU A 233 1.56 6.31 16.88
C GLU A 233 0.85 5.04 16.41
N LYS A 234 0.95 4.78 15.11
CA LYS A 234 0.45 3.58 14.47
C LYS A 234 1.12 2.36 15.10
N GLN A 235 0.34 1.49 15.74
CA GLN A 235 0.87 0.26 16.33
C GLN A 235 0.96 -0.83 15.27
N VAL A 236 2.18 -1.26 14.98
CA VAL A 236 2.47 -2.37 14.08
C VAL A 236 2.69 -3.63 14.91
N ALA A 237 1.82 -4.63 14.74
CA ALA A 237 1.93 -5.91 15.43
C ALA A 237 3.03 -6.79 14.83
N LYS A 238 3.06 -6.89 13.51
CA LYS A 238 4.09 -7.62 12.78
C LYS A 238 4.27 -7.06 11.38
N THR A 239 5.42 -7.35 10.78
CA THR A 239 5.72 -7.08 9.37
C THR A 239 5.88 -8.40 8.65
N VAL A 240 5.23 -8.54 7.51
CA VAL A 240 5.25 -9.76 6.69
C VAL A 240 5.65 -9.46 5.26
N GLU A 241 6.15 -10.47 4.56
CA GLU A 241 6.38 -10.47 3.12
C GLU A 241 5.32 -11.31 2.45
N PHE A 242 4.60 -10.74 1.49
CA PHE A 242 3.77 -11.48 0.55
C PHE A 242 4.47 -11.58 -0.78
N LYS A 243 4.41 -12.76 -1.41
CA LYS A 243 4.74 -12.92 -2.82
C LYS A 243 3.48 -13.22 -3.61
N LEU A 244 3.25 -12.41 -4.62
CA LEU A 244 2.11 -12.55 -5.53
C LEU A 244 2.63 -12.78 -6.95
N HIS A 245 1.96 -13.64 -7.69
CA HIS A 245 2.18 -13.80 -9.12
C HIS A 245 1.03 -13.14 -9.87
N LYS A 246 1.34 -12.23 -10.79
CA LYS A 246 0.34 -11.61 -11.65
C LYS A 246 0.10 -12.49 -12.87
N SER A 247 -1.11 -13.03 -12.97
CA SER A 247 -1.55 -13.82 -14.12
C SER A 247 -2.76 -13.15 -14.75
N ASN A 248 -2.63 -12.67 -15.98
CA ASN A 248 -3.61 -11.80 -16.63
C ASN A 248 -3.91 -10.56 -15.77
N ASP A 249 -5.16 -10.41 -15.31
CA ASP A 249 -5.60 -9.30 -14.45
C ASP A 249 -5.70 -9.68 -12.96
N LEU A 250 -5.32 -10.90 -12.59
CA LEU A 250 -5.41 -11.42 -11.22
C LEU A 250 -4.02 -11.44 -10.55
N TYR A 251 -4.00 -11.13 -9.26
CA TYR A 251 -2.85 -11.35 -8.38
C TYR A 251 -3.08 -12.60 -7.54
N ILE A 252 -2.25 -13.61 -7.73
CA ILE A 252 -2.31 -14.91 -7.05
C ILE A 252 -1.29 -14.94 -5.94
N ILE A 253 -1.71 -15.22 -4.72
CA ILE A 253 -0.85 -15.29 -3.55
C ILE A 253 -0.07 -16.61 -3.59
N GLN A 254 1.26 -16.50 -3.62
CA GLN A 254 2.16 -17.66 -3.64
C GLN A 254 2.71 -18.01 -2.26
N SER A 255 3.05 -17.00 -1.47
CA SER A 255 3.60 -17.21 -0.14
C SER A 255 3.35 -16.05 0.79
N LEU A 256 3.40 -16.33 2.09
CA LEU A 256 3.40 -15.38 3.19
C LEU A 256 4.52 -15.75 4.15
N LYS A 257 5.40 -14.81 4.48
CA LYS A 257 6.51 -15.00 5.40
C LYS A 257 6.53 -13.91 6.45
N VAL A 258 6.68 -14.27 7.70
CA VAL A 258 6.83 -13.31 8.80
C VAL A 258 8.27 -12.80 8.83
N LEU A 259 8.46 -11.48 8.70
CA LEU A 259 9.76 -10.83 8.75
C LEU A 259 10.11 -10.37 10.16
N ASN A 260 9.14 -9.81 10.87
CA ASN A 260 9.32 -9.30 12.23
C ASN A 260 8.02 -9.36 13.03
N ILE A 261 8.12 -9.63 14.33
CA ILE A 261 7.01 -9.56 15.28
C ILE A 261 7.37 -8.52 16.33
N ASN A 262 6.52 -7.51 16.48
CA ASN A 262 6.70 -6.46 17.47
C ASN A 262 5.95 -6.83 18.75
N SER A 263 6.60 -6.73 19.91
CA SER A 263 5.90 -6.81 21.19
C SER A 263 5.02 -5.58 21.33
N LEU A 264 3.71 -5.79 21.33
CA LEU A 264 2.74 -4.75 21.65
C LEU A 264 2.86 -4.45 23.15
N ASN A 265 3.34 -3.26 23.52
CA ASN A 265 3.44 -2.77 24.90
C ASN A 265 2.13 -2.15 25.36
#